data_e24a5d867410e1d5194fbdd46379c31d
#
_entry.id   e24a5d867410e1d5194fbdd46379c31d
#
_cell.length_a   1.000
_cell.length_b   1.000
_cell.length_c   1.000
_cell.angle_alpha   90.00
_cell.angle_beta   90.00
_cell.angle_gamma   90.00
#
_symmetry.space_group_name_H-M   'P 1'
#
loop_
_entity.id
_entity.type
_entity.pdbx_description
1 polymer ?
#
loop_
_entity_poly.entity_id
_entity_poly.type
_entity_poly.pdbx_seq_one_letter_code
_entity_poly.pdbx_strand_id
1 'polypeptide(L)'
;MKNFYTDSTFLSFELQNEYKEFSFSSMDKKDNNFSFEMTSFENAFLFGLLKKYKPTKILEVGLAAGATTRMLVDHVFKQENCSLFSCDLNNNYYRDESKRTAYLALDKYTPDQKKWHLLTGKYLPQYLNYIGGDIDFCILDTVHSLPGELLDFIAVLPFLREGTVVVLHDVNMPLIWQDLPRRNAHSNEVILDSTVGEKIICKDPNNFGGISNISAVVINKDTYKYINNVFSTLSFSWSYLPNQEEIEVYANHYLKFYDADTEEYLRNIYFLQKEMLERVNNTKNTKKSKENFINKIKNLLKKSVL
;
A
#
# COMPACT_ATOMS: atom_id res chain seq x y z
N MET A 1 20.44 22.58 5.75
CA MET A 1 19.64 21.35 5.59
C MET A 1 19.43 21.13 4.08
N LYS A 2 19.84 19.98 3.54
CA LYS A 2 19.43 19.63 2.18
C LYS A 2 17.91 19.38 2.23
N ASN A 3 17.19 19.98 1.31
CA ASN A 3 15.76 19.67 1.13
C ASN A 3 15.66 18.20 0.69
N PHE A 4 15.11 17.34 1.54
CA PHE A 4 14.92 15.91 1.22
C PHE A 4 13.75 15.67 0.26
N TYR A 5 13.02 16.71 -0.12
CA TYR A 5 11.85 16.63 -0.99
C TYR A 5 12.18 17.20 -2.35
N THR A 6 11.94 16.43 -3.39
CA THR A 6 11.99 16.86 -4.78
C THR A 6 10.57 17.14 -5.26
N ASP A 7 10.34 18.32 -5.81
CA ASP A 7 9.07 18.69 -6.42
C ASP A 7 8.92 17.99 -7.77
N SER A 8 7.90 17.17 -7.91
CA SER A 8 7.60 16.44 -9.15
C SER A 8 6.33 16.93 -9.85
N THR A 9 5.76 18.08 -9.44
CA THR A 9 4.57 18.68 -10.07
C THR A 9 4.74 18.80 -11.58
N PHE A 10 5.92 19.16 -12.02
CA PHE A 10 6.31 19.26 -13.42
C PHE A 10 6.06 17.95 -14.18
N LEU A 11 6.51 16.82 -13.66
CA LEU A 11 6.27 15.50 -14.26
C LEU A 11 4.77 15.19 -14.38
N SER A 12 4.00 15.51 -13.35
CA SER A 12 2.57 15.26 -13.35
C SER A 12 1.83 16.08 -14.40
N PHE A 13 2.17 17.36 -14.53
CA PHE A 13 1.51 18.26 -15.50
C PHE A 13 1.86 17.96 -16.96
N GLU A 14 3.12 17.75 -17.27
CA GLU A 14 3.56 17.45 -18.65
C GLU A 14 2.94 16.15 -19.17
N LEU A 15 2.89 15.14 -18.32
CA LEU A 15 2.44 13.81 -18.71
C LEU A 15 0.93 13.64 -18.62
N GLN A 16 0.21 14.51 -17.90
CA GLN A 16 -1.24 14.48 -17.84
C GLN A 16 -1.89 14.58 -19.23
N ASN A 17 -1.30 15.32 -20.16
CA ASN A 17 -1.79 15.41 -21.54
C ASN A 17 -1.49 14.14 -22.34
N GLU A 18 -0.33 13.52 -22.17
CA GLU A 18 0.06 12.27 -22.84
C GLU A 18 -0.78 11.08 -22.34
N TYR A 19 -1.18 11.09 -21.05
CA TYR A 19 -1.93 10.00 -20.42
C TYR A 19 -3.41 10.27 -20.26
N LYS A 20 -3.93 11.38 -20.76
CA LYS A 20 -5.39 11.65 -20.81
C LYS A 20 -6.17 10.57 -21.57
N GLU A 21 -5.55 9.97 -22.59
CA GLU A 21 -6.14 8.86 -23.33
C GLU A 21 -6.19 7.55 -22.54
N PHE A 22 -5.32 7.40 -21.52
CA PHE A 22 -5.35 6.31 -20.56
C PHE A 22 -6.27 6.60 -19.38
N SER A 23 -6.85 7.81 -19.30
CA SER A 23 -7.87 8.07 -18.30
C SER A 23 -9.04 7.12 -18.52
N PHE A 24 -9.53 6.53 -17.44
CA PHE A 24 -10.62 5.54 -17.39
C PHE A 24 -11.93 5.96 -18.07
N SER A 25 -11.98 7.13 -18.69
CA SER A 25 -13.09 7.54 -19.55
C SER A 25 -13.31 6.63 -20.76
N SER A 26 -12.31 5.81 -21.12
CA SER A 26 -12.41 4.82 -22.19
C SER A 26 -12.70 3.40 -21.67
N MET A 27 -12.53 3.15 -20.37
CA MET A 27 -12.99 1.91 -19.76
C MET A 27 -14.43 2.14 -19.31
N ASP A 28 -15.35 1.49 -19.96
CA ASP A 28 -16.79 1.54 -19.81
C ASP A 28 -17.31 2.21 -18.53
N LYS A 29 -17.89 3.41 -18.67
CA LYS A 29 -18.67 4.13 -17.65
C LYS A 29 -19.86 3.32 -17.09
N LYS A 30 -19.98 2.04 -17.46
CA LYS A 30 -21.07 1.16 -17.05
C LYS A 30 -20.88 0.55 -15.65
N ASP A 31 -19.66 0.50 -15.14
CA ASP A 31 -19.41 0.05 -13.78
C ASP A 31 -19.23 1.27 -12.87
N ASN A 32 -20.25 1.64 -12.12
CA ASN A 32 -20.24 2.69 -11.10
C ASN A 32 -19.25 2.43 -9.94
N ASN A 33 -18.41 1.39 -10.05
CA ASN A 33 -17.44 0.96 -9.05
C ASN A 33 -16.02 1.50 -9.25
N PHE A 34 -15.77 2.28 -10.31
CA PHE A 34 -14.43 2.83 -10.63
C PHE A 34 -14.01 4.07 -9.82
N SER A 35 -14.80 4.52 -8.86
CA SER A 35 -14.51 5.73 -8.08
C SER A 35 -13.34 5.59 -7.08
N PHE A 36 -12.61 4.46 -7.08
CA PHE A 36 -11.57 4.15 -6.10
C PHE A 36 -10.21 3.84 -6.71
N GLU A 37 -9.99 4.19 -7.96
CA GLU A 37 -8.72 3.98 -8.64
C GLU A 37 -7.91 5.27 -8.66
N MET A 38 -6.61 5.13 -8.98
CA MET A 38 -5.74 6.28 -9.18
C MET A 38 -6.37 7.29 -10.12
N THR A 39 -6.37 8.55 -9.73
CA THR A 39 -6.83 9.65 -10.58
C THR A 39 -5.93 9.77 -11.82
N SER A 40 -6.41 10.49 -12.84
CA SER A 40 -5.58 10.78 -14.02
C SER A 40 -4.29 11.53 -13.68
N PHE A 41 -4.31 12.31 -12.61
CA PHE A 41 -3.14 13.03 -12.11
C PHE A 41 -2.12 12.09 -11.47
N GLU A 42 -2.56 11.17 -10.62
CA GLU A 42 -1.72 10.14 -10.01
C GLU A 42 -1.12 9.19 -11.04
N ASN A 43 -1.93 8.80 -12.02
CA ASN A 43 -1.45 8.02 -13.16
C ASN A 43 -0.37 8.76 -13.97
N ALA A 44 -0.56 10.05 -14.24
CA ALA A 44 0.44 10.86 -14.94
C ALA A 44 1.76 10.93 -14.15
N PHE A 45 1.69 11.06 -12.83
CA PHE A 45 2.86 11.02 -11.96
C PHE A 45 3.58 9.67 -12.04
N LEU A 46 2.85 8.56 -11.87
CA LEU A 46 3.40 7.20 -11.95
C LEU A 46 4.11 6.97 -13.30
N PHE A 47 3.46 7.28 -14.41
CA PHE A 47 4.05 7.11 -15.75
C PHE A 47 5.20 8.08 -16.02
N GLY A 48 5.17 9.27 -15.42
CA GLY A 48 6.29 10.18 -15.41
C GLY A 48 7.55 9.59 -14.79
N LEU A 49 7.37 8.93 -13.65
CA LEU A 49 8.47 8.20 -13.00
C LEU A 49 8.98 7.05 -13.87
N LEU A 50 8.09 6.24 -14.46
CA LEU A 50 8.48 5.17 -15.38
C LEU A 50 9.29 5.71 -16.57
N LYS A 51 8.86 6.82 -17.16
CA LYS A 51 9.58 7.47 -18.29
C LYS A 51 10.93 8.02 -17.87
N LYS A 52 11.03 8.61 -16.67
CA LYS A 52 12.27 9.19 -16.14
C LYS A 52 13.30 8.11 -15.78
N TYR A 53 12.86 7.09 -15.03
CA TYR A 53 13.77 6.10 -14.47
C TYR A 53 13.97 4.86 -15.35
N LYS A 54 13.09 4.62 -16.33
CA LYS A 54 13.17 3.53 -17.32
C LYS A 54 13.48 2.18 -16.68
N PRO A 55 12.63 1.70 -15.76
CA PRO A 55 12.89 0.47 -15.05
C PRO A 55 12.90 -0.74 -15.99
N THR A 56 13.64 -1.77 -15.56
CA THR A 56 13.69 -3.06 -16.23
C THR A 56 12.95 -4.15 -15.47
N LYS A 57 12.75 -3.97 -14.16
CA LYS A 57 12.06 -4.91 -13.30
C LYS A 57 11.12 -4.19 -12.34
N ILE A 58 9.85 -4.28 -12.63
CA ILE A 58 8.78 -3.61 -11.89
C ILE A 58 8.10 -4.63 -10.97
N LEU A 59 7.92 -4.28 -9.71
CA LEU A 59 7.07 -4.97 -8.76
C LEU A 59 5.86 -4.09 -8.42
N GLU A 60 4.67 -4.62 -8.58
CA GLU A 60 3.40 -4.04 -8.13
C GLU A 60 2.82 -4.91 -7.03
N VAL A 61 2.50 -4.32 -5.87
CA VAL A 61 1.92 -5.00 -4.71
C VAL A 61 0.59 -4.35 -4.38
N GLY A 62 -0.49 -5.15 -4.47
CA GLY A 62 -1.87 -4.69 -4.40
C GLY A 62 -2.42 -4.36 -5.78
N LEU A 63 -3.37 -5.15 -6.26
CA LEU A 63 -3.87 -5.09 -7.62
C LEU A 63 -5.35 -4.71 -7.71
N ALA A 64 -6.12 -5.11 -6.72
CA ALA A 64 -7.58 -4.93 -6.70
C ALA A 64 -8.23 -5.34 -8.04
N ALA A 65 -8.94 -4.42 -8.71
CA ALA A 65 -9.54 -4.66 -10.02
C ALA A 65 -8.51 -4.76 -11.16
N GLY A 66 -7.29 -4.20 -10.97
CA GLY A 66 -6.19 -4.29 -11.92
C GLY A 66 -6.18 -3.20 -12.99
N ALA A 67 -6.68 -2.02 -12.69
CA ALA A 67 -6.63 -0.91 -13.63
C ALA A 67 -5.21 -0.37 -13.80
N THR A 68 -4.50 -0.12 -12.70
CA THR A 68 -3.08 0.24 -12.71
C THR A 68 -2.25 -0.89 -13.33
N THR A 69 -2.51 -2.14 -12.94
CA THR A 69 -1.90 -3.33 -13.55
C THR A 69 -2.03 -3.31 -15.07
N ARG A 70 -3.23 -3.05 -15.61
CA ARG A 70 -3.46 -3.02 -17.06
C ARG A 70 -2.59 -1.99 -17.76
N MET A 71 -2.44 -0.80 -17.17
CA MET A 71 -1.60 0.26 -17.72
C MET A 71 -0.11 -0.11 -17.64
N LEU A 72 0.33 -0.72 -16.54
CA LEU A 72 1.70 -1.22 -16.39
C LEU A 72 2.01 -2.34 -17.40
N VAL A 73 1.08 -3.24 -17.64
CA VAL A 73 1.20 -4.29 -18.66
C VAL A 73 1.32 -3.65 -20.06
N ASP A 74 0.46 -2.68 -20.40
CA ASP A 74 0.58 -1.92 -21.65
C ASP A 74 1.96 -1.27 -21.81
N HIS A 75 2.51 -0.70 -20.73
CA HIS A 75 3.85 -0.10 -20.73
C HIS A 75 4.93 -1.16 -20.98
N VAL A 76 4.92 -2.25 -20.20
CA VAL A 76 5.95 -3.30 -20.26
C VAL A 76 5.98 -4.01 -21.61
N PHE A 77 4.82 -4.26 -22.22
CA PHE A 77 4.76 -4.90 -23.54
C PHE A 77 5.35 -4.03 -24.65
N LYS A 78 5.42 -2.71 -24.47
CA LYS A 78 6.07 -1.77 -25.40
C LYS A 78 7.59 -1.65 -25.17
N GLN A 79 8.10 -2.16 -24.05
CA GLN A 79 9.52 -2.13 -23.72
C GLN A 79 10.17 -3.49 -24.05
N GLU A 80 11.39 -3.46 -24.57
CA GLU A 80 12.09 -4.70 -24.98
C GLU A 80 12.55 -5.49 -23.74
N ASN A 81 13.15 -4.81 -22.77
CA ASN A 81 13.82 -5.40 -21.62
C ASN A 81 13.17 -4.96 -20.29
N CYS A 82 11.85 -5.09 -20.19
CA CYS A 82 11.14 -4.76 -18.98
C CYS A 82 10.19 -5.91 -18.61
N SER A 83 10.14 -6.26 -17.32
CA SER A 83 9.24 -7.25 -16.77
C SER A 83 8.43 -6.65 -15.61
N LEU A 84 7.20 -7.11 -15.45
CA LEU A 84 6.26 -6.74 -14.40
C LEU A 84 5.92 -7.97 -13.58
N PHE A 85 6.06 -7.86 -12.27
CA PHE A 85 5.57 -8.81 -11.28
C PHE A 85 4.42 -8.13 -10.51
N SER A 86 3.20 -8.62 -10.69
CA SER A 86 2.00 -8.09 -10.05
C SER A 86 1.54 -9.05 -8.97
N CYS A 87 1.56 -8.63 -7.70
CA CYS A 87 1.31 -9.46 -6.53
C CYS A 87 0.07 -9.00 -5.77
N ASP A 88 -0.78 -9.94 -5.35
CA ASP A 88 -1.92 -9.68 -4.47
C ASP A 88 -2.16 -10.88 -3.54
N LEU A 89 -2.57 -10.60 -2.30
CA LEU A 89 -2.96 -11.62 -1.33
C LEU A 89 -4.19 -12.39 -1.80
N ASN A 90 -5.12 -11.74 -2.49
CA ASN A 90 -6.41 -12.29 -2.88
C ASN A 90 -6.38 -12.86 -4.30
N ASN A 91 -6.95 -14.04 -4.49
CA ASN A 91 -7.17 -14.61 -5.82
C ASN A 91 -8.35 -13.95 -6.55
N ASN A 92 -9.32 -13.47 -5.79
CA ASN A 92 -10.52 -12.82 -6.31
C ASN A 92 -10.57 -11.37 -5.83
N TYR A 93 -11.24 -10.53 -6.62
CA TYR A 93 -11.42 -9.11 -6.31
C TYR A 93 -12.26 -8.94 -5.03
N TYR A 94 -11.72 -8.25 -4.03
CA TYR A 94 -12.29 -8.17 -2.68
C TYR A 94 -13.67 -7.50 -2.61
N ARG A 95 -14.09 -6.78 -3.65
CA ARG A 95 -15.43 -6.16 -3.73
C ARG A 95 -16.43 -6.96 -4.54
N ASP A 96 -15.94 -7.91 -5.35
CA ASP A 96 -16.77 -8.78 -6.17
C ASP A 96 -16.03 -10.12 -6.37
N GLU A 97 -16.27 -11.05 -5.46
CA GLU A 97 -15.61 -12.37 -5.46
C GLU A 97 -15.89 -13.22 -6.70
N SER A 98 -16.87 -12.83 -7.53
CA SER A 98 -17.12 -13.49 -8.82
C SER A 98 -16.06 -13.14 -9.87
N LYS A 99 -15.29 -12.08 -9.66
CA LYS A 99 -14.20 -11.62 -10.52
C LYS A 99 -12.84 -11.99 -9.93
N ARG A 100 -11.90 -12.32 -10.81
CA ARG A 100 -10.51 -12.53 -10.38
C ARG A 100 -9.83 -11.21 -10.04
N THR A 101 -8.88 -11.25 -9.13
CA THR A 101 -7.96 -10.12 -8.91
C THR A 101 -7.31 -9.75 -10.24
N ALA A 102 -7.13 -8.46 -10.49
CA ALA A 102 -6.61 -7.90 -11.74
C ALA A 102 -7.46 -8.22 -13.00
N TYR A 103 -8.78 -8.44 -12.85
CA TYR A 103 -9.65 -8.83 -13.97
C TYR A 103 -9.62 -7.83 -15.13
N LEU A 104 -9.48 -6.52 -14.86
CA LEU A 104 -9.39 -5.50 -15.91
C LEU A 104 -8.13 -5.64 -16.79
N ALA A 105 -7.03 -6.12 -16.21
CA ALA A 105 -5.83 -6.44 -16.98
C ALA A 105 -5.99 -7.77 -17.72
N LEU A 106 -6.59 -8.76 -17.06
CA LEU A 106 -6.84 -10.09 -17.61
C LEU A 106 -7.83 -10.09 -18.79
N ASP A 107 -8.75 -9.12 -18.84
CA ASP A 107 -9.68 -8.96 -19.99
C ASP A 107 -8.95 -8.63 -21.30
N LYS A 108 -7.77 -8.00 -21.20
CA LYS A 108 -6.99 -7.59 -22.37
C LYS A 108 -5.72 -8.39 -22.58
N TYR A 109 -5.09 -8.85 -21.51
CA TYR A 109 -3.79 -9.49 -21.53
C TYR A 109 -3.80 -10.83 -20.82
N THR A 110 -2.93 -11.73 -21.28
CA THR A 110 -2.66 -13.01 -20.61
C THR A 110 -1.25 -12.94 -19.98
N PRO A 111 -1.10 -13.31 -18.71
CA PRO A 111 0.24 -13.46 -18.11
C PRO A 111 1.08 -14.46 -18.92
N ASP A 112 2.29 -14.06 -19.28
CA ASP A 112 3.15 -14.84 -20.19
C ASP A 112 4.43 -15.37 -19.53
N GLN A 113 4.61 -15.07 -18.23
CA GLN A 113 5.77 -15.44 -17.41
C GLN A 113 7.14 -14.99 -17.97
N LYS A 114 7.11 -14.08 -18.94
CA LYS A 114 8.32 -13.43 -19.48
C LYS A 114 8.30 -11.94 -19.19
N LYS A 115 7.20 -11.30 -19.56
CA LYS A 115 6.99 -9.86 -19.37
C LYS A 115 6.03 -9.54 -18.24
N TRP A 116 4.97 -10.33 -18.06
CA TRP A 116 4.00 -10.14 -17.00
C TRP A 116 3.77 -11.41 -16.20
N HIS A 117 4.12 -11.34 -14.91
CA HIS A 117 3.93 -12.40 -13.93
C HIS A 117 2.79 -11.97 -12.98
N LEU A 118 1.67 -12.68 -12.99
CA LEU A 118 0.56 -12.46 -12.07
C LEU A 118 0.64 -13.49 -10.93
N LEU A 119 0.81 -13.00 -9.70
CA LEU A 119 1.10 -13.78 -8.49
C LEU A 119 0.04 -13.45 -7.43
N THR A 120 -0.96 -14.33 -7.26
CA THR A 120 -2.09 -14.09 -6.35
C THR A 120 -2.29 -15.23 -5.34
N GLY A 121 -2.88 -14.93 -4.20
CA GLY A 121 -3.28 -15.90 -3.18
C GLY A 121 -2.22 -16.20 -2.11
N LYS A 122 -1.16 -15.41 -2.00
CA LYS A 122 -0.14 -15.54 -0.96
C LYS A 122 0.37 -14.18 -0.48
N TYR A 123 0.92 -14.15 0.72
CA TYR A 123 1.64 -12.98 1.23
C TYR A 123 2.88 -12.67 0.41
N LEU A 124 3.23 -11.39 0.29
CA LEU A 124 4.37 -10.92 -0.52
C LEU A 124 5.68 -11.68 -0.26
N PRO A 125 6.11 -11.95 1.00
CA PRO A 125 7.36 -12.68 1.26
C PRO A 125 7.44 -14.04 0.56
N GLN A 126 6.32 -14.70 0.34
CA GLN A 126 6.27 -16.03 -0.28
C GLN A 126 6.55 -16.00 -1.80
N TYR A 127 6.48 -14.81 -2.41
CA TYR A 127 6.79 -14.60 -3.84
C TYR A 127 8.19 -14.05 -4.07
N LEU A 128 8.81 -13.38 -3.09
CA LEU A 128 10.05 -12.63 -3.28
C LEU A 128 11.22 -13.50 -3.74
N ASN A 129 11.31 -14.76 -3.31
CA ASN A 129 12.34 -15.68 -3.83
C ASN A 129 12.17 -16.00 -5.33
N TYR A 130 10.92 -16.07 -5.81
CA TYR A 130 10.64 -16.26 -7.23
C TYR A 130 10.89 -14.98 -8.04
N ILE A 131 10.50 -13.84 -7.50
CA ILE A 131 10.73 -12.53 -8.11
C ILE A 131 12.23 -12.26 -8.21
N GLY A 132 12.98 -12.57 -7.15
CA GLY A 132 14.42 -12.33 -7.05
C GLY A 132 14.77 -10.86 -6.83
N GLY A 133 16.06 -10.57 -6.61
CA GLY A 133 16.59 -9.23 -6.38
C GLY A 133 16.58 -8.33 -7.62
N ASP A 134 17.28 -7.20 -7.51
CA ASP A 134 17.45 -6.19 -8.56
C ASP A 134 16.14 -5.54 -9.02
N ILE A 135 15.11 -5.51 -8.18
CA ILE A 135 13.90 -4.71 -8.42
C ILE A 135 14.33 -3.25 -8.49
N ASP A 136 13.99 -2.55 -9.56
CA ASP A 136 14.35 -1.15 -9.78
C ASP A 136 13.16 -0.18 -9.79
N PHE A 137 11.94 -0.72 -9.70
CA PHE A 137 10.73 0.04 -9.50
C PHE A 137 9.72 -0.78 -8.69
N CYS A 138 9.22 -0.22 -7.60
CA CYS A 138 8.26 -0.90 -6.74
C CYS A 138 7.05 0.02 -6.49
N ILE A 139 5.84 -0.53 -6.57
CA ILE A 139 4.59 0.16 -6.27
C ILE A 139 3.95 -0.57 -5.10
N LEU A 140 3.62 0.17 -4.04
CA LEU A 140 2.89 -0.32 -2.87
C LEU A 140 1.53 0.36 -2.81
N ASP A 141 0.46 -0.45 -2.92
CA ASP A 141 -0.93 -0.02 -2.92
C ASP A 141 -1.83 -1.14 -2.37
N THR A 142 -1.68 -1.48 -1.08
CA THR A 142 -2.32 -2.67 -0.50
C THR A 142 -3.45 -2.33 0.46
N VAL A 143 -3.22 -2.45 1.77
CA VAL A 143 -4.28 -2.35 2.79
C VAL A 143 -4.42 -0.95 3.40
N HIS A 144 -3.53 -0.04 3.05
CA HIS A 144 -3.45 1.36 3.50
C HIS A 144 -3.37 1.56 5.01
N SER A 145 -3.21 0.50 5.78
CA SER A 145 -3.29 0.49 7.25
C SER A 145 -2.12 -0.23 7.87
N LEU A 146 -1.62 0.31 9.00
CA LEU A 146 -0.61 -0.39 9.79
C LEU A 146 -1.16 -1.69 10.40
N PRO A 147 -0.38 -2.77 10.36
CA PRO A 147 1.01 -2.83 9.91
C PRO A 147 1.19 -3.23 8.44
N GLY A 148 0.16 -3.59 7.69
CA GLY A 148 0.19 -4.33 6.41
C GLY A 148 1.21 -3.83 5.41
N GLU A 149 1.03 -2.64 4.83
CA GLU A 149 1.98 -2.11 3.84
C GLU A 149 3.38 -1.87 4.39
N LEU A 150 3.49 -1.57 5.70
CA LEU A 150 4.79 -1.44 6.35
C LEU A 150 5.51 -2.78 6.41
N LEU A 151 4.80 -3.88 6.70
CA LEU A 151 5.35 -5.23 6.64
C LEU A 151 5.80 -5.59 5.22
N ASP A 152 4.99 -5.26 4.21
CA ASP A 152 5.34 -5.47 2.80
C ASP A 152 6.57 -4.66 2.39
N PHE A 153 6.64 -3.39 2.78
CA PHE A 153 7.79 -2.53 2.49
C PHE A 153 9.07 -3.07 3.09
N ILE A 154 9.05 -3.43 4.38
CA ILE A 154 10.21 -4.03 5.05
C ILE A 154 10.61 -5.35 4.37
N ALA A 155 9.64 -6.18 3.99
CA ALA A 155 9.92 -7.45 3.32
C ALA A 155 10.58 -7.29 1.96
N VAL A 156 10.20 -6.27 1.18
CA VAL A 156 10.74 -6.06 -0.17
C VAL A 156 12.10 -5.37 -0.18
N LEU A 157 12.45 -4.59 0.85
CA LEU A 157 13.69 -3.80 0.89
C LEU A 157 14.95 -4.59 0.53
N PRO A 158 15.18 -5.83 1.02
CA PRO A 158 16.37 -6.61 0.66
C PRO A 158 16.46 -7.00 -0.82
N PHE A 159 15.38 -6.86 -1.58
CA PHE A 159 15.27 -7.19 -3.01
C PHE A 159 15.38 -5.96 -3.91
N LEU A 160 15.38 -4.77 -3.33
CA LEU A 160 15.54 -3.51 -4.04
C LEU A 160 17.03 -3.23 -4.24
N ARG A 161 17.38 -2.63 -5.36
CA ARG A 161 18.73 -2.12 -5.58
C ARG A 161 18.84 -0.63 -5.25
N GLU A 162 20.03 -0.14 -5.05
CA GLU A 162 20.28 1.30 -4.96
C GLU A 162 19.78 2.01 -6.24
N GLY A 163 19.03 3.07 -6.08
CA GLY A 163 18.37 3.80 -7.18
C GLY A 163 16.94 3.33 -7.47
N THR A 164 16.44 2.28 -6.80
CA THR A 164 15.05 1.86 -6.93
C THR A 164 14.10 2.98 -6.54
N VAL A 165 13.10 3.21 -7.36
CA VAL A 165 11.97 4.09 -7.06
C VAL A 165 10.87 3.27 -6.42
N VAL A 166 10.52 3.58 -5.18
CA VAL A 166 9.36 3.02 -4.49
C VAL A 166 8.25 4.03 -4.53
N VAL A 167 7.19 3.72 -5.24
CA VAL A 167 5.96 4.52 -5.33
C VAL A 167 5.00 4.07 -4.25
N LEU A 168 4.50 5.04 -3.49
CA LEU A 168 3.58 4.85 -2.40
C LEU A 168 2.26 5.54 -2.77
N HIS A 169 1.19 4.76 -2.90
CA HIS A 169 -0.16 5.30 -3.10
C HIS A 169 -0.84 5.52 -1.74
N ASP A 170 -1.87 6.33 -1.70
CA ASP A 170 -2.65 6.65 -0.49
C ASP A 170 -1.84 7.30 0.66
N VAL A 171 -0.77 8.03 0.32
CA VAL A 171 0.06 8.75 1.31
C VAL A 171 -0.68 9.88 2.02
N ASN A 172 -1.76 10.39 1.43
CA ASN A 172 -2.56 11.51 1.95
C ASN A 172 -4.01 11.13 2.23
N MET A 173 -4.33 9.84 2.21
CA MET A 173 -5.69 9.35 2.39
C MET A 173 -6.37 9.90 3.65
N PRO A 174 -5.72 10.00 4.83
CA PRO A 174 -6.36 10.52 6.04
C PRO A 174 -6.76 11.99 5.95
N LEU A 175 -6.10 12.77 5.11
CA LEU A 175 -6.40 14.19 4.88
C LEU A 175 -7.46 14.40 3.81
N ILE A 176 -7.46 13.55 2.78
CA ILE A 176 -8.40 13.63 1.65
C ILE A 176 -9.76 13.07 2.04
N TRP A 177 -9.77 11.94 2.74
CA TRP A 177 -10.97 11.24 3.16
C TRP A 177 -11.18 11.37 4.66
N GLN A 178 -12.22 12.05 5.07
CA GLN A 178 -12.47 12.34 6.49
C GLN A 178 -13.36 11.31 7.21
N ASP A 179 -13.76 10.24 6.55
CA ASP A 179 -14.47 9.15 7.18
C ASP A 179 -13.55 8.32 8.10
N LEU A 180 -14.12 7.73 9.16
CA LEU A 180 -13.35 7.05 10.20
C LEU A 180 -12.43 5.93 9.71
N PRO A 181 -12.83 5.04 8.78
CA PRO A 181 -11.93 3.99 8.27
C PRO A 181 -10.69 4.54 7.61
N ARG A 182 -10.83 5.61 6.82
CA ARG A 182 -9.73 6.17 6.03
C ARG A 182 -8.82 7.10 6.81
N ARG A 183 -9.29 7.64 7.94
CA ARG A 183 -8.44 8.39 8.89
C ARG A 183 -7.35 7.52 9.51
N ASN A 184 -7.51 6.22 9.53
CA ASN A 184 -6.51 5.28 10.05
C ASN A 184 -5.61 4.69 8.95
N ALA A 185 -5.75 5.17 7.72
CA ALA A 185 -4.95 4.74 6.57
C ALA A 185 -3.65 5.55 6.47
N HIS A 186 -2.74 5.33 7.42
CA HIS A 186 -1.48 6.08 7.56
C HIS A 186 -0.24 5.31 7.11
N SER A 187 -0.39 4.12 6.57
CA SER A 187 0.74 3.21 6.37
C SER A 187 1.79 3.81 5.44
N ASN A 188 1.37 4.28 4.27
CA ASN A 188 2.29 4.83 3.27
C ASN A 188 2.84 6.22 3.63
N GLU A 189 2.11 7.03 4.39
CA GLU A 189 2.63 8.25 5.00
C GLU A 189 3.80 7.93 5.94
N VAL A 190 3.61 6.95 6.83
CA VAL A 190 4.64 6.50 7.78
C VAL A 190 5.87 5.96 7.07
N ILE A 191 5.69 5.15 6.01
CA ILE A 191 6.78 4.64 5.20
C ILE A 191 7.55 5.79 4.54
N LEU A 192 6.82 6.72 3.91
CA LEU A 192 7.43 7.87 3.23
C LEU A 192 8.27 8.71 4.20
N ASP A 193 7.75 9.00 5.40
CA ASP A 193 8.41 9.85 6.38
C ASP A 193 9.61 9.18 7.03
N SER A 194 9.50 7.90 7.38
CA SER A 194 10.56 7.16 8.08
C SER A 194 11.71 6.71 7.17
N THR A 195 11.45 6.53 5.88
CA THR A 195 12.46 6.06 4.93
C THR A 195 13.45 7.16 4.57
N VAL A 196 14.72 6.95 4.82
CA VAL A 196 15.79 7.87 4.38
C VAL A 196 16.07 7.63 2.89
N GLY A 197 15.93 8.66 2.07
CA GLY A 197 16.09 8.60 0.61
C GLY A 197 15.69 9.93 -0.04
N GLU A 198 15.84 10.04 -1.35
CA GLU A 198 15.31 11.17 -2.11
C GLU A 198 13.80 11.01 -2.21
N LYS A 199 13.05 11.97 -1.67
CA LYS A 199 11.58 11.94 -1.70
C LYS A 199 11.07 12.76 -2.88
N ILE A 200 10.19 12.15 -3.67
CA ILE A 200 9.55 12.78 -4.81
C ILE A 200 8.07 12.96 -4.45
N ILE A 201 7.71 14.20 -4.18
CA ILE A 201 6.37 14.55 -3.74
C ILE A 201 5.56 15.03 -4.95
N CYS A 202 4.43 14.40 -5.19
CA CYS A 202 3.50 14.81 -6.20
C CYS A 202 2.62 15.94 -5.66
N LYS A 203 2.76 17.14 -6.20
CA LYS A 203 1.88 18.26 -5.86
C LYS A 203 0.64 18.23 -6.74
N ASP A 204 -0.52 18.40 -6.11
CA ASP A 204 -1.80 18.56 -6.79
C ASP A 204 -2.51 19.78 -6.23
N PRO A 205 -2.56 20.90 -6.96
CA PRO A 205 -3.18 22.12 -6.49
C PRO A 205 -4.70 21.99 -6.25
N ASN A 206 -5.32 20.93 -6.75
CA ASN A 206 -6.75 20.68 -6.56
C ASN A 206 -7.04 19.87 -5.28
N ASN A 207 -6.02 19.31 -4.65
CA ASN A 207 -6.17 18.55 -3.41
C ASN A 207 -5.96 19.42 -2.17
N PHE A 208 -6.52 18.96 -1.06
CA PHE A 208 -6.29 19.57 0.24
C PHE A 208 -4.80 19.56 0.58
N GLY A 209 -4.25 20.73 0.96
CA GLY A 209 -2.82 20.88 1.25
C GLY A 209 -1.93 20.96 0.01
N GLY A 210 -2.49 20.87 -1.22
CA GLY A 210 -1.72 20.97 -2.47
C GLY A 210 -0.82 19.77 -2.75
N ILE A 211 -1.06 18.62 -2.09
CA ILE A 211 -0.28 17.40 -2.23
C ILE A 211 -1.21 16.29 -2.75
N SER A 212 -0.75 15.54 -3.75
CA SER A 212 -1.46 14.38 -4.25
C SER A 212 -1.43 13.21 -3.28
N ASN A 213 -2.29 12.23 -3.50
CA ASN A 213 -2.36 10.99 -2.74
C ASN A 213 -1.31 9.95 -3.17
N ILE A 214 -0.33 10.36 -3.95
CA ILE A 214 0.78 9.52 -4.44
C ILE A 214 2.10 10.25 -4.26
N SER A 215 3.13 9.52 -3.85
CA SER A 215 4.51 10.02 -3.71
C SER A 215 5.48 8.88 -3.99
N ALA A 216 6.77 9.19 -4.03
CA ALA A 216 7.79 8.17 -4.17
C ALA A 216 9.03 8.47 -3.32
N VAL A 217 9.79 7.43 -3.02
CA VAL A 217 11.12 7.53 -2.43
C VAL A 217 12.13 6.76 -3.26
N VAL A 218 13.29 7.35 -3.50
CA VAL A 218 14.39 6.68 -4.20
C VAL A 218 15.32 6.08 -3.16
N ILE A 219 15.47 4.77 -3.21
CA ILE A 219 16.31 3.98 -2.29
C ILE A 219 17.79 4.27 -2.55
N ASN A 220 18.55 4.50 -1.50
CA ASN A 220 19.98 4.73 -1.56
C ASN A 220 20.73 4.06 -0.39
N LYS A 221 22.03 4.26 -0.29
CA LYS A 221 22.85 3.68 0.81
C LYS A 221 22.39 4.11 2.19
N ASP A 222 21.92 5.35 2.33
CA ASP A 222 21.45 5.86 3.61
C ASP A 222 20.11 5.22 4.01
N THR A 223 19.30 4.76 3.07
CA THR A 223 18.09 3.98 3.36
C THR A 223 18.44 2.74 4.20
N TYR A 224 19.42 1.97 3.75
CA TYR A 224 19.85 0.75 4.46
C TYR A 224 20.60 1.08 5.75
N LYS A 225 21.43 2.11 5.74
CA LYS A 225 22.17 2.55 6.93
C LYS A 225 21.24 2.98 8.09
N TYR A 226 20.12 3.60 7.77
CA TYR A 226 19.16 4.11 8.74
C TYR A 226 17.83 3.33 8.75
N ILE A 227 17.87 2.08 8.34
CA ILE A 227 16.70 1.20 8.24
C ILE A 227 15.94 1.07 9.57
N ASN A 228 16.62 1.23 10.71
CA ASN A 228 15.99 1.22 12.02
C ASN A 228 14.93 2.31 12.20
N ASN A 229 14.99 3.40 11.42
CA ASN A 229 13.90 4.39 11.41
C ASN A 229 12.59 3.76 10.94
N VAL A 230 12.66 2.92 9.92
CA VAL A 230 11.49 2.21 9.37
C VAL A 230 11.03 1.14 10.37
N PHE A 231 11.93 0.32 10.89
CA PHE A 231 11.58 -0.70 11.89
C PHE A 231 10.91 -0.10 13.14
N SER A 232 11.39 1.05 13.62
CA SER A 232 10.83 1.69 14.80
C SER A 232 9.35 2.07 14.64
N THR A 233 8.89 2.29 13.41
CA THR A 233 7.48 2.62 13.13
C THR A 233 6.53 1.45 13.31
N LEU A 234 7.02 0.20 13.36
CA LEU A 234 6.22 -0.96 13.76
C LEU A 234 5.65 -0.81 15.18
N SER A 235 6.26 0.02 16.03
CA SER A 235 5.77 0.31 17.38
C SER A 235 4.54 1.24 17.40
N PHE A 236 4.17 1.88 16.30
CA PHE A 236 2.97 2.70 16.21
C PHE A 236 1.71 1.83 16.36
N SER A 237 0.61 2.46 16.74
CA SER A 237 -0.65 1.73 16.94
C SER A 237 -1.12 1.09 15.63
N TRP A 238 -1.32 -0.22 15.65
CA TRP A 238 -1.84 -0.95 14.50
C TRP A 238 -3.35 -0.74 14.34
N SER A 239 -3.80 -0.61 13.12
CA SER A 239 -5.22 -0.46 12.79
C SER A 239 -5.96 -1.80 12.81
N TYR A 240 -5.25 -2.88 12.58
CA TYR A 240 -5.73 -4.26 12.70
C TYR A 240 -4.62 -5.15 13.26
N LEU A 241 -5.01 -6.33 13.75
CA LEU A 241 -4.05 -7.34 14.17
C LEU A 241 -3.93 -8.40 13.08
N PRO A 242 -2.76 -8.56 12.46
CA PRO A 242 -2.48 -9.66 11.54
C PRO A 242 -2.79 -11.01 12.20
N ASN A 243 -3.20 -11.99 11.44
CA ASN A 243 -3.37 -13.33 11.97
C ASN A 243 -2.00 -14.00 12.23
N GLN A 244 -2.03 -15.15 12.92
CA GLN A 244 -0.80 -15.85 13.30
C GLN A 244 0.02 -16.29 12.08
N GLU A 245 -0.63 -16.78 11.02
CA GLU A 245 0.04 -17.20 9.79
C GLU A 245 0.76 -16.05 9.11
N GLU A 246 0.09 -14.89 9.01
CA GLU A 246 0.67 -13.68 8.44
C GLU A 246 1.94 -13.27 9.18
N ILE A 247 1.89 -13.15 10.51
CA ILE A 247 3.06 -12.80 11.32
C ILE A 247 4.19 -13.81 11.18
N GLU A 248 3.89 -15.11 11.16
CA GLU A 248 4.92 -16.15 10.96
C GLU A 248 5.61 -16.03 9.59
N VAL A 249 4.86 -15.72 8.54
CA VAL A 249 5.43 -15.53 7.19
C VAL A 249 6.40 -14.35 7.18
N TYR A 250 6.03 -13.20 7.75
CA TYR A 250 6.91 -12.01 7.79
C TYR A 250 8.09 -12.23 8.75
N ALA A 251 7.89 -12.79 9.94
CA ALA A 251 8.95 -13.05 10.92
C ALA A 251 10.02 -13.99 10.34
N ASN A 252 9.63 -15.10 9.72
CA ASN A 252 10.55 -16.02 9.06
C ASN A 252 11.31 -15.36 7.91
N HIS A 253 10.67 -14.44 7.18
CA HIS A 253 11.30 -13.66 6.14
C HIS A 253 12.36 -12.72 6.74
N TYR A 254 12.02 -11.99 7.82
CA TYR A 254 12.93 -11.06 8.47
C TYR A 254 14.15 -11.77 9.07
N LEU A 255 13.92 -12.92 9.71
CA LEU A 255 15.02 -13.77 10.18
C LEU A 255 16.01 -14.13 9.06
N LYS A 256 15.51 -14.39 7.86
CA LYS A 256 16.32 -14.80 6.71
C LYS A 256 17.12 -13.65 6.09
N PHE A 257 16.54 -12.45 6.01
CA PHE A 257 17.10 -11.35 5.22
C PHE A 257 17.66 -10.19 6.06
N TYR A 258 17.37 -10.17 7.36
CA TYR A 258 17.95 -9.24 8.32
C TYR A 258 18.72 -10.02 9.38
N ASP A 259 18.17 -10.20 10.56
CA ASP A 259 18.77 -10.94 11.66
C ASP A 259 17.71 -11.45 12.67
N ALA A 260 18.20 -12.17 13.70
CA ALA A 260 17.34 -12.69 14.76
C ALA A 260 16.75 -11.59 15.65
N ASP A 261 17.46 -10.48 15.85
CA ASP A 261 17.00 -9.37 16.68
C ASP A 261 15.81 -8.65 16.00
N THR A 262 15.84 -8.54 14.69
CA THR A 262 14.74 -7.96 13.88
C THR A 262 13.50 -8.86 13.91
N GLU A 263 13.68 -10.15 13.79
CA GLU A 263 12.60 -11.13 13.88
C GLU A 263 11.96 -11.11 15.28
N GLU A 264 12.76 -11.14 16.34
CA GLU A 264 12.31 -11.05 17.72
C GLU A 264 11.58 -9.72 17.98
N TYR A 265 12.10 -8.61 17.44
CA TYR A 265 11.44 -7.30 17.55
C TYR A 265 10.02 -7.33 16.96
N LEU A 266 9.83 -7.88 15.75
CA LEU A 266 8.50 -8.00 15.16
C LEU A 266 7.55 -8.81 16.05
N ARG A 267 8.00 -9.93 16.59
CA ARG A 267 7.19 -10.78 17.49
C ARG A 267 6.79 -10.04 18.76
N ASN A 268 7.75 -9.35 19.38
CA ASN A 268 7.50 -8.58 20.60
C ASN A 268 6.49 -7.45 20.35
N ILE A 269 6.61 -6.72 19.24
CA ILE A 269 5.63 -5.70 18.86
C ILE A 269 4.25 -6.32 18.61
N TYR A 270 4.17 -7.44 17.91
CA TYR A 270 2.90 -8.15 17.69
C TYR A 270 2.20 -8.49 19.02
N PHE A 271 2.91 -9.03 20.00
CA PHE A 271 2.32 -9.33 21.31
C PHE A 271 1.84 -8.08 22.03
N LEU A 272 2.61 -7.01 22.01
CA LEU A 272 2.19 -5.72 22.60
C LEU A 272 0.95 -5.16 21.93
N GLN A 273 0.88 -5.17 20.61
CA GLN A 273 -0.29 -4.70 19.85
C GLN A 273 -1.52 -5.55 20.14
N LYS A 274 -1.36 -6.87 20.24
CA LYS A 274 -2.44 -7.79 20.62
C LYS A 274 -3.01 -7.45 21.99
N GLU A 275 -2.15 -7.28 23.00
CA GLU A 275 -2.58 -6.89 24.34
C GLU A 275 -3.27 -5.52 24.36
N MET A 276 -2.77 -4.55 23.60
CA MET A 276 -3.37 -3.22 23.51
C MET A 276 -4.78 -3.29 22.90
N LEU A 277 -4.97 -4.01 21.82
CA LEU A 277 -6.26 -4.18 21.16
C LEU A 277 -7.26 -4.95 22.03
N GLU A 278 -6.83 -5.96 22.74
CA GLU A 278 -7.67 -6.69 23.71
C GLU A 278 -8.14 -5.79 24.85
N ARG A 279 -7.25 -4.95 25.41
CA ARG A 279 -7.61 -3.98 26.46
C ARG A 279 -8.63 -2.95 25.96
N VAL A 280 -8.44 -2.42 24.74
CA VAL A 280 -9.38 -1.46 24.12
C VAL A 280 -10.75 -2.10 23.93
N ASN A 281 -10.80 -3.33 23.42
CA ASN A 281 -12.04 -4.06 23.19
C ASN A 281 -12.78 -4.38 24.51
N ASN A 282 -12.05 -4.82 25.54
CA ASN A 282 -12.61 -5.06 26.86
C ASN A 282 -13.20 -3.79 27.50
N THR A 283 -12.53 -2.64 27.32
CA THR A 283 -13.02 -1.35 27.81
C THR A 283 -14.29 -0.91 27.08
N LYS A 284 -14.37 -1.10 25.75
CA LYS A 284 -15.57 -0.81 24.95
C LYS A 284 -16.75 -1.70 25.38
N ASN A 285 -16.51 -2.99 25.61
CA ASN A 285 -17.52 -3.93 26.05
C ASN A 285 -18.07 -3.59 27.44
N THR A 286 -17.20 -3.15 28.36
CA THR A 286 -17.57 -2.71 29.71
C THR A 286 -18.42 -1.42 29.66
N LYS A 287 -18.08 -0.46 28.80
CA LYS A 287 -18.89 0.76 28.59
C LYS A 287 -20.28 0.42 28.01
N LYS A 288 -20.32 -0.40 26.96
CA LYS A 288 -21.58 -0.83 26.32
C LYS A 288 -22.46 -1.60 27.30
N SER A 289 -21.89 -2.44 28.15
CA SER A 289 -22.60 -3.14 29.22
C SER A 289 -23.17 -2.18 30.25
N LYS A 290 -22.42 -1.17 30.69
CA LYS A 290 -22.90 -0.12 31.62
C LYS A 290 -24.02 0.71 31.00
N GLU A 291 -23.91 1.11 29.75
CA GLU A 291 -24.97 1.85 29.05
C GLU A 291 -26.24 1.04 28.89
N ASN A 292 -26.11 -0.23 28.53
CA ASN A 292 -27.28 -1.15 28.47
C ASN A 292 -27.93 -1.35 29.82
N PHE A 293 -27.16 -1.47 30.88
CA PHE A 293 -27.67 -1.59 32.26
C PHE A 293 -28.39 -0.31 32.69
N ILE A 294 -27.84 0.87 32.44
CA ILE A 294 -28.45 2.17 32.70
C ILE A 294 -29.79 2.32 31.94
N ASN A 295 -29.78 1.96 30.67
CA ASN A 295 -31.01 2.01 29.85
C ASN A 295 -32.08 1.03 30.35
N LYS A 296 -31.66 -0.15 30.82
CA LYS A 296 -32.58 -1.12 31.43
C LYS A 296 -33.22 -0.57 32.72
N ILE A 297 -32.44 0.09 33.59
CA ILE A 297 -32.94 0.77 34.80
C ILE A 297 -33.89 1.91 34.42
N LYS A 298 -33.52 2.78 33.46
CA LYS A 298 -34.40 3.86 33.00
C LYS A 298 -35.76 3.36 32.49
N ASN A 299 -35.76 2.23 31.79
CA ASN A 299 -37.00 1.62 31.29
C ASN A 299 -37.84 0.98 32.39
N LEU A 300 -37.24 0.43 33.44
CA LEU A 300 -37.93 -0.10 34.61
C LEU A 300 -38.57 1.04 35.42
N LEU A 301 -37.86 2.12 35.65
CA LEU A 301 -38.38 3.30 36.35
C LEU A 301 -39.54 3.98 35.59
N LYS A 302 -39.52 4.01 34.27
CA LYS A 302 -40.64 4.52 33.46
C LYS A 302 -41.90 3.65 33.56
N LYS A 303 -41.76 2.34 33.80
CA LYS A 303 -42.88 1.42 33.97
C LYS A 303 -43.47 1.41 35.38
N SER A 304 -42.74 1.92 36.38
CA SER A 304 -43.21 2.00 37.76
C SER A 304 -43.89 3.35 38.09
N VAL A 305 -44.00 4.28 37.15
CA VAL A 305 -44.65 5.60 37.30
C VAL A 305 -45.98 5.67 36.52
N LEU A 306 -46.41 4.56 35.93
CA LEU A 306 -47.75 4.35 35.34
C LEU A 306 -48.51 3.35 36.20
#